data_56f4235491e197b89094dc525962fba7
#
_entry.id   56f4235491e197b89094dc525962fba7
#
_cell.length_a   1.000
_cell.length_b   1.000
_cell.length_c   1.000
_cell.angle_alpha   90.00
_cell.angle_beta   90.00
_cell.angle_gamma   90.00
#
_symmetry.space_group_name_H-M   'P 1'
#
loop_
_entity.id
_entity.type
_entity.pdbx_description
1 polymer ?
#
loop_
_entity_poly.entity_id
_entity_poly.type
_entity_poly.pdbx_seq_one_letter_code
_entity_poly.pdbx_strand_id
1 'polypeptide(L)'
;IIDCTASQLVDFAHLGSKFMKQLYKIEAPKVGLLSNGSEPTKGNKVVKETHQLLKEDETINFIGNIEAVETWSGLCDVLVADGFAGNQILKNTQGVAMTLIKEIMKYGVMTNQEDVTKQIAGHIMKNYDFESNGAAIMLGAKKYVLKCRGSSGPKATVSACNMLINLINNKTVFEE
;
A
#
# COMPACT_ATOMS: atom_id res chain seq x y z
N ILE A 1 12.29 3.99 -4.80
CA ILE A 1 12.92 5.24 -5.26
C ILE A 1 12.33 6.37 -4.43
N ILE A 2 13.21 7.20 -3.82
CA ILE A 2 12.76 8.32 -2.97
C ILE A 2 12.38 9.51 -3.85
N ASP A 3 13.30 9.93 -4.72
CA ASP A 3 13.06 10.99 -5.69
C ASP A 3 12.62 10.35 -7.02
N CYS A 4 11.37 10.55 -7.40
CA CYS A 4 10.81 10.06 -8.65
C CYS A 4 10.59 11.17 -9.64
N THR A 5 10.70 10.83 -10.93
CA THR A 5 10.17 11.67 -12.03
C THR A 5 8.69 11.38 -12.23
N ALA A 6 7.98 12.26 -12.92
CA ALA A 6 6.58 12.05 -13.28
C ALA A 6 6.39 10.77 -14.12
N SER A 7 7.28 10.53 -15.08
CA SER A 7 7.27 9.29 -15.89
C SER A 7 7.37 8.03 -15.03
N GLN A 8 8.26 8.02 -14.03
CA GLN A 8 8.38 6.86 -13.13
C GLN A 8 7.12 6.62 -12.30
N LEU A 9 6.42 7.68 -11.88
CA LEU A 9 5.15 7.51 -11.18
C LEU A 9 4.05 6.98 -12.11
N VAL A 10 4.06 7.36 -13.39
CA VAL A 10 3.19 6.76 -14.42
C VAL A 10 3.50 5.27 -14.60
N ASP A 11 4.78 4.90 -14.69
CA ASP A 11 5.20 3.49 -14.75
C ASP A 11 4.70 2.72 -13.52
N PHE A 12 4.76 3.31 -12.32
CA PHE A 12 4.22 2.68 -11.11
C PHE A 12 2.70 2.49 -11.17
N ALA A 13 1.97 3.41 -11.80
CA ALA A 13 0.53 3.27 -12.02
C ALA A 13 0.21 2.06 -12.92
N HIS A 14 0.94 1.90 -14.02
CA HIS A 14 0.83 0.75 -14.91
C HIS A 14 1.15 -0.56 -14.21
N LEU A 15 2.29 -0.63 -13.53
CA LEU A 15 2.72 -1.82 -12.79
C LEU A 15 1.72 -2.21 -11.70
N GLY A 16 1.22 -1.23 -10.93
CA GLY A 16 0.21 -1.45 -9.91
C GLY A 16 -1.11 -1.93 -10.50
N SER A 17 -1.59 -1.29 -11.57
CA SER A 17 -2.81 -1.69 -12.28
C SER A 17 -2.70 -3.11 -12.83
N LYS A 18 -1.59 -3.45 -13.50
CA LYS A 18 -1.30 -4.79 -14.01
C LYS A 18 -1.29 -5.84 -12.87
N PHE A 19 -0.66 -5.51 -11.75
CA PHE A 19 -0.62 -6.37 -10.57
C PHE A 19 -2.02 -6.67 -10.02
N MET A 20 -2.87 -5.65 -9.85
CA MET A 20 -4.23 -5.81 -9.37
C MET A 20 -5.09 -6.62 -10.34
N LYS A 21 -4.95 -6.40 -11.65
CA LYS A 21 -5.61 -7.22 -12.69
C LYS A 21 -5.21 -8.68 -12.60
N GLN A 22 -3.93 -8.97 -12.49
CA GLN A 22 -3.42 -10.34 -12.56
C GLN A 22 -3.69 -11.15 -11.28
N LEU A 23 -3.41 -10.56 -10.11
CA LEU A 23 -3.49 -11.26 -8.83
C LEU A 23 -4.89 -11.24 -8.23
N TYR A 24 -5.56 -10.09 -8.27
CA TYR A 24 -6.87 -9.88 -7.63
C TYR A 24 -8.04 -9.95 -8.60
N LYS A 25 -7.75 -10.12 -9.92
CA LYS A 25 -8.78 -10.23 -10.99
C LYS A 25 -9.70 -9.01 -11.10
N ILE A 26 -9.19 -7.83 -10.76
CA ILE A 26 -9.91 -6.57 -10.92
C ILE A 26 -9.68 -6.08 -12.36
N GLU A 27 -10.70 -6.05 -13.20
CA GLU A 27 -10.57 -5.72 -14.62
C GLU A 27 -10.10 -4.28 -14.88
N ALA A 28 -10.64 -3.31 -14.14
CA ALA A 28 -10.29 -1.90 -14.25
C ALA A 28 -9.91 -1.30 -12.89
N PRO A 29 -8.71 -1.62 -12.35
CA PRO A 29 -8.29 -1.13 -11.05
C PRO A 29 -8.28 0.39 -11.01
N LYS A 30 -8.87 0.95 -9.96
CA LYS A 30 -8.88 2.39 -9.72
C LYS A 30 -7.50 2.83 -9.24
N VAL A 31 -6.88 3.75 -9.99
CA VAL A 31 -5.56 4.28 -9.68
C VAL A 31 -5.69 5.70 -9.14
N GLY A 32 -5.25 5.93 -7.91
CA GLY A 32 -5.14 7.25 -7.30
C GLY A 32 -3.69 7.71 -7.20
N LEU A 33 -3.47 9.01 -7.23
CA LEU A 33 -2.16 9.63 -7.04
C LEU A 33 -2.12 10.35 -5.69
N LEU A 34 -1.18 9.99 -4.84
CA LEU A 34 -1.03 10.63 -3.54
C LEU A 34 -0.70 12.12 -3.68
N SER A 35 -1.48 12.96 -3.02
CA SER A 35 -1.32 14.41 -3.02
C SER A 35 -1.71 15.02 -1.67
N ASN A 36 -1.46 16.31 -1.51
CA ASN A 36 -1.88 17.10 -0.35
C ASN A 36 -3.25 17.76 -0.51
N GLY A 37 -4.02 17.35 -1.50
CA GLY A 37 -5.36 17.82 -1.81
C GLY A 37 -5.90 17.10 -3.04
N SER A 38 -7.23 16.98 -3.13
CA SER A 38 -7.93 16.23 -4.17
C SER A 38 -7.97 16.95 -5.53
N GLU A 39 -7.78 18.29 -5.55
CA GLU A 39 -7.88 19.06 -6.78
C GLU A 39 -6.66 18.81 -7.70
N PRO A 40 -6.83 18.85 -9.04
CA PRO A 40 -5.76 18.64 -10.00
C PRO A 40 -4.55 19.58 -9.86
N THR A 41 -4.77 20.73 -9.25
CA THR A 41 -3.73 21.77 -9.05
C THR A 41 -2.88 21.55 -7.79
N LYS A 42 -3.24 20.59 -6.95
CA LYS A 42 -2.52 20.26 -5.71
C LYS A 42 -1.32 19.35 -5.97
N GLY A 43 -0.46 19.26 -4.98
CA GLY A 43 0.79 18.50 -5.05
C GLY A 43 2.01 19.34 -5.39
N ASN A 44 3.17 18.73 -5.26
CA ASN A 44 4.43 19.30 -5.73
C ASN A 44 4.52 19.27 -7.27
N LYS A 45 5.62 19.75 -7.83
CA LYS A 45 5.81 19.81 -9.29
C LYS A 45 5.63 18.44 -9.95
N VAL A 46 6.25 17.40 -9.39
CA VAL A 46 6.20 16.03 -9.94
C VAL A 46 4.79 15.46 -9.89
N VAL A 47 4.07 15.65 -8.77
CA VAL A 47 2.68 15.17 -8.61
C VAL A 47 1.75 15.83 -9.62
N LYS A 48 1.87 17.16 -9.85
CA LYS A 48 1.06 17.88 -10.85
C LYS A 48 1.31 17.39 -12.26
N GLU A 49 2.58 17.19 -12.62
CA GLU A 49 2.98 16.64 -13.92
C GLU A 49 2.46 15.21 -14.09
N THR A 50 2.61 14.35 -13.07
CA THR A 50 2.09 12.98 -13.07
C THR A 50 0.57 12.96 -13.22
N HIS A 51 -0.13 13.85 -12.50
CA HIS A 51 -1.59 13.96 -12.60
C HIS A 51 -2.03 14.22 -14.05
N GLN A 52 -1.35 15.14 -14.75
CA GLN A 52 -1.67 15.45 -16.14
C GLN A 52 -1.43 14.25 -17.05
N LEU A 53 -0.28 13.58 -16.91
CA LEU A 53 0.07 12.40 -17.70
C LEU A 53 -0.93 11.25 -17.48
N LEU A 54 -1.29 10.95 -16.22
CA LEU A 54 -2.26 9.90 -15.91
C LEU A 54 -3.67 10.24 -16.38
N LYS A 55 -4.04 11.53 -16.40
CA LYS A 55 -5.34 11.97 -16.90
C LYS A 55 -5.47 11.79 -18.41
N GLU A 56 -4.37 11.91 -19.15
CA GLU A 56 -4.31 11.73 -20.61
C GLU A 56 -4.15 10.26 -21.02
N ASP A 57 -3.84 9.38 -20.07
CA ASP A 57 -3.62 7.96 -20.32
C ASP A 57 -4.94 7.16 -20.23
N GLU A 58 -5.53 6.90 -21.38
CA GLU A 58 -6.79 6.15 -21.50
C GLU A 58 -6.67 4.67 -21.08
N THR A 59 -5.46 4.15 -20.89
CA THR A 59 -5.23 2.75 -20.50
C THR A 59 -5.30 2.52 -18.99
N ILE A 60 -5.26 3.62 -18.22
CA ILE A 60 -5.32 3.63 -16.75
C ILE A 60 -6.68 4.19 -16.28
N ASN A 61 -7.35 3.46 -15.41
CA ASN A 61 -8.54 3.96 -14.72
C ASN A 61 -8.12 4.94 -13.61
N PHE A 62 -7.66 6.13 -14.02
CA PHE A 62 -7.19 7.15 -13.11
C PHE A 62 -8.36 7.89 -12.47
N ILE A 63 -8.44 7.87 -11.14
CA ILE A 63 -9.52 8.52 -10.37
C ILE A 63 -9.15 9.87 -9.79
N GLY A 64 -7.93 10.35 -10.03
CA GLY A 64 -7.45 11.65 -9.55
C GLY A 64 -6.52 11.57 -8.34
N ASN A 65 -6.34 12.72 -7.69
CA ASN A 65 -5.54 12.84 -6.47
C ASN A 65 -6.29 12.24 -5.28
N ILE A 66 -5.53 11.59 -4.39
CA ILE A 66 -5.99 10.99 -3.14
C ILE A 66 -5.21 11.63 -1.99
N GLU A 67 -5.87 12.08 -0.96
CA GLU A 67 -5.23 12.59 0.24
C GLU A 67 -4.79 11.48 1.19
N ALA A 68 -3.80 11.75 2.03
CA ALA A 68 -3.27 10.78 2.98
C ALA A 68 -4.33 10.22 3.93
N VAL A 69 -5.34 11.01 4.30
CA VAL A 69 -6.47 10.60 5.15
C VAL A 69 -7.37 9.57 4.47
N GLU A 70 -7.38 9.53 3.14
CA GLU A 70 -8.22 8.65 2.33
C GLU A 70 -7.52 7.32 1.97
N THR A 71 -6.24 7.17 2.29
CA THR A 71 -5.42 6.00 1.92
C THR A 71 -6.07 4.66 2.25
N TRP A 72 -6.80 4.59 3.35
CA TRP A 72 -7.43 3.36 3.85
C TRP A 72 -8.94 3.31 3.65
N SER A 73 -9.50 4.24 2.89
CA SER A 73 -10.95 4.34 2.63
C SER A 73 -11.47 3.32 1.62
N GLY A 74 -10.58 2.68 0.84
CA GLY A 74 -10.96 1.80 -0.26
C GLY A 74 -11.39 2.54 -1.53
N LEU A 75 -11.13 3.84 -1.65
CA LEU A 75 -11.45 4.64 -2.84
C LEU A 75 -10.69 4.19 -4.08
N CYS A 76 -9.43 3.76 -3.92
CA CYS A 76 -8.60 3.24 -5.00
C CYS A 76 -8.07 1.84 -4.70
N ASP A 77 -7.74 1.10 -5.75
CA ASP A 77 -7.10 -0.21 -5.69
C ASP A 77 -5.57 -0.09 -5.73
N VAL A 78 -5.08 1.01 -6.32
CA VAL A 78 -3.66 1.35 -6.43
C VAL A 78 -3.47 2.80 -6.03
N LEU A 79 -2.67 3.06 -5.02
CA LEU A 79 -2.24 4.41 -4.64
C LEU A 79 -0.78 4.61 -5.05
N VAL A 80 -0.56 5.50 -6.00
CA VAL A 80 0.78 5.84 -6.53
C VAL A 80 1.40 6.93 -5.69
N ALA A 81 2.65 6.71 -5.28
CA ALA A 81 3.45 7.69 -4.55
C ALA A 81 4.94 7.44 -4.78
N ASP A 82 5.77 8.45 -4.55
CA ASP A 82 7.21 8.23 -4.41
C ASP A 82 7.54 7.46 -3.12
N GLY A 83 8.77 6.95 -3.03
CA GLY A 83 9.19 6.14 -1.89
C GLY A 83 9.31 6.90 -0.58
N PHE A 84 9.45 8.25 -0.61
CA PHE A 84 9.45 9.07 0.60
C PHE A 84 8.03 9.22 1.13
N ALA A 85 7.12 9.77 0.35
CA ALA A 85 5.74 10.04 0.75
C ALA A 85 5.01 8.74 1.11
N GLY A 86 5.11 7.70 0.27
CA GLY A 86 4.49 6.41 0.52
C GLY A 86 5.02 5.73 1.80
N ASN A 87 6.33 5.78 2.04
CA ASN A 87 6.91 5.24 3.29
C ASN A 87 6.47 6.03 4.52
N GLN A 88 6.34 7.37 4.45
CA GLN A 88 5.85 8.17 5.56
C GLN A 88 4.42 7.79 5.94
N ILE A 89 3.53 7.63 4.96
CA ILE A 89 2.14 7.18 5.21
C ILE A 89 2.12 5.82 5.89
N LEU A 90 2.83 4.84 5.36
CA LEU A 90 2.88 3.49 5.95
C LEU A 90 3.41 3.51 7.39
N LYS A 91 4.49 4.23 7.65
CA LYS A 91 5.09 4.32 8.98
C LYS A 91 4.23 5.10 9.97
N ASN A 92 3.61 6.20 9.53
CA ASN A 92 2.70 6.95 10.37
C ASN A 92 1.46 6.13 10.73
N THR A 93 0.84 5.45 9.75
CA THR A 93 -0.31 4.58 9.99
C THR A 93 0.02 3.47 10.99
N GLN A 94 1.17 2.82 10.83
CA GLN A 94 1.65 1.81 11.76
C GLN A 94 1.84 2.37 13.18
N GLY A 95 2.46 3.54 13.29
CA GLY A 95 2.68 4.21 14.59
C GLY A 95 1.37 4.58 15.29
N VAL A 96 0.41 5.14 14.56
CA VAL A 96 -0.91 5.50 15.08
C VAL A 96 -1.68 4.25 15.51
N ALA A 97 -1.73 3.20 14.68
CA ALA A 97 -2.40 1.94 15.02
C ALA A 97 -1.83 1.32 16.31
N MET A 98 -0.50 1.27 16.45
CA MET A 98 0.14 0.75 17.67
C MET A 98 -0.14 1.62 18.90
N THR A 99 -0.24 2.93 18.75
CA THR A 99 -0.60 3.85 19.84
C THR A 99 -2.04 3.62 20.30
N LEU A 100 -2.98 3.52 19.36
CA LEU A 100 -4.39 3.23 19.67
C LEU A 100 -4.57 1.86 20.35
N ILE A 101 -3.85 0.84 19.89
CA ILE A 101 -3.85 -0.49 20.54
C ILE A 101 -3.40 -0.38 22.00
N LYS A 102 -2.31 0.34 22.28
CA LYS A 102 -1.83 0.55 23.66
C LYS A 102 -2.87 1.25 24.53
N GLU A 103 -3.54 2.29 24.02
CA GLU A 103 -4.58 3.01 24.77
C GLU A 103 -5.80 2.13 25.01
N ILE A 104 -6.25 1.34 24.02
CA ILE A 104 -7.35 0.37 24.18
C ILE A 104 -7.02 -0.66 25.26
N MET A 105 -5.81 -1.22 25.24
CA MET A 105 -5.37 -2.20 26.24
C MET A 105 -5.33 -1.58 27.64
N LYS A 106 -4.82 -0.36 27.77
CA LYS A 106 -4.78 0.38 29.05
C LYS A 106 -6.19 0.63 29.59
N TYR A 107 -7.11 1.04 28.72
CA TYR A 107 -8.51 1.23 29.08
C TYR A 107 -9.16 -0.07 29.58
N GLY A 108 -8.88 -1.20 28.94
CA GLY A 108 -9.35 -2.52 29.37
C GLY A 108 -8.95 -2.87 30.81
N VAL A 109 -7.67 -2.61 31.15
CA VAL A 109 -7.18 -2.82 32.52
C VAL A 109 -7.92 -1.91 33.52
N MET A 110 -8.10 -0.62 33.17
CA MET A 110 -8.78 0.36 34.04
C MET A 110 -10.25 0.02 34.30
N THR A 111 -10.90 -0.65 33.38
CA THR A 111 -12.34 -0.95 33.41
C THR A 111 -12.66 -2.42 33.69
N ASN A 112 -11.65 -3.26 33.98
CA ASN A 112 -11.77 -4.72 34.13
C ASN A 112 -12.41 -5.40 32.89
N GLN A 113 -12.10 -4.88 31.67
CA GLN A 113 -12.59 -5.40 30.38
C GLN A 113 -11.44 -5.88 29.49
N GLU A 114 -10.42 -6.48 30.08
CA GLU A 114 -9.20 -6.88 29.36
C GLU A 114 -9.47 -7.85 28.21
N ASP A 115 -10.38 -8.79 28.37
CA ASP A 115 -10.66 -9.80 27.33
C ASP A 115 -11.29 -9.18 26.08
N VAL A 116 -12.22 -8.24 26.26
CA VAL A 116 -12.83 -7.50 25.14
C VAL A 116 -11.80 -6.64 24.44
N THR A 117 -10.99 -5.90 25.19
CA THR A 117 -9.96 -5.03 24.60
C THR A 117 -8.84 -5.81 23.92
N LYS A 118 -8.48 -7.01 24.41
CA LYS A 118 -7.56 -7.94 23.71
C LYS A 118 -8.12 -8.38 22.36
N GLN A 119 -9.42 -8.70 22.28
CA GLN A 119 -10.06 -9.08 21.02
C GLN A 119 -10.05 -7.92 20.01
N ILE A 120 -10.40 -6.71 20.45
CA ILE A 120 -10.36 -5.49 19.61
C ILE A 120 -8.94 -5.22 19.13
N ALA A 121 -7.95 -5.25 20.03
CA ALA A 121 -6.55 -5.06 19.70
C ALA A 121 -6.06 -6.10 18.69
N GLY A 122 -6.43 -7.37 18.87
CA GLY A 122 -6.11 -8.45 17.93
C GLY A 122 -6.73 -8.25 16.55
N HIS A 123 -7.95 -7.75 16.47
CA HIS A 123 -8.61 -7.42 15.20
C HIS A 123 -7.89 -6.27 14.47
N ILE A 124 -7.55 -5.19 15.19
CA ILE A 124 -6.79 -4.06 14.63
C ILE A 124 -5.41 -4.54 14.15
N MET A 125 -4.69 -5.30 14.98
CA MET A 125 -3.38 -5.86 14.60
C MET A 125 -3.45 -6.67 13.31
N LYS A 126 -4.44 -7.55 13.17
CA LYS A 126 -4.61 -8.38 11.98
C LYS A 126 -4.78 -7.56 10.69
N ASN A 127 -5.46 -6.41 10.78
CA ASN A 127 -5.75 -5.57 9.62
C ASN A 127 -4.64 -4.56 9.30
N TYR A 128 -3.91 -4.09 10.31
CA TYR A 128 -2.92 -3.01 10.18
C TYR A 128 -1.49 -3.43 10.55
N ASP A 129 -1.26 -4.72 10.81
CA ASP A 129 0.10 -5.24 10.99
C ASP A 129 0.72 -5.56 9.64
N PHE A 130 1.31 -4.54 9.04
CA PHE A 130 2.08 -4.68 7.80
C PHE A 130 3.37 -5.50 7.97
N GLU A 131 3.75 -5.88 9.19
CA GLU A 131 4.93 -6.72 9.43
C GLU A 131 4.62 -8.20 9.28
N SER A 132 3.42 -8.65 9.67
CA SER A 132 3.03 -10.04 9.55
C SER A 132 2.67 -10.44 8.12
N ASN A 133 2.37 -9.46 7.24
CA ASN A 133 2.06 -9.71 5.82
C ASN A 133 3.28 -10.10 4.97
N GLY A 134 4.43 -10.30 5.57
CA GLY A 134 5.58 -11.02 5.03
C GLY A 134 6.58 -10.15 4.28
N ALA A 135 6.26 -9.66 3.10
CA ALA A 135 7.21 -8.99 2.24
C ALA A 135 6.56 -7.98 1.30
N ALA A 136 7.34 -7.00 0.83
CA ALA A 136 6.97 -6.13 -0.28
C ALA A 136 7.40 -6.78 -1.60
N ILE A 137 6.53 -6.75 -2.59
CA ILE A 137 6.81 -7.21 -3.95
C ILE A 137 7.52 -6.09 -4.70
N MET A 138 8.60 -6.44 -5.40
CA MET A 138 9.31 -5.52 -6.28
C MET A 138 8.72 -5.67 -7.69
N LEU A 139 7.77 -4.79 -8.02
CA LEU A 139 7.16 -4.74 -9.35
C LEU A 139 8.17 -4.22 -10.39
N GLY A 140 8.04 -4.61 -11.66
CA GLY A 140 8.93 -4.22 -12.75
C GLY A 140 10.25 -5.00 -12.79
N ALA A 141 10.47 -5.96 -11.90
CA ALA A 141 11.63 -6.86 -11.97
C ALA A 141 11.36 -8.04 -12.91
N LYS A 142 12.36 -8.47 -13.68
CA LYS A 142 12.26 -9.63 -14.59
C LYS A 142 11.98 -10.97 -13.89
N LYS A 143 12.15 -11.04 -12.58
CA LYS A 143 11.87 -12.21 -11.75
C LYS A 143 11.11 -11.79 -10.51
N TYR A 144 10.43 -12.73 -9.87
CA TYR A 144 9.78 -12.45 -8.58
C TYR A 144 10.82 -12.11 -7.53
N VAL A 145 10.76 -10.89 -7.05
CA VAL A 145 11.62 -10.38 -5.98
C VAL A 145 10.74 -9.89 -4.85
N LEU A 146 10.93 -10.48 -3.68
CA LEU A 146 10.25 -10.10 -2.45
C LEU A 146 11.27 -9.52 -1.47
N LYS A 147 10.95 -8.37 -0.92
CA LYS A 147 11.79 -7.72 0.09
C LYS A 147 11.16 -7.90 1.47
N CYS A 148 11.76 -8.72 2.31
CA CYS A 148 11.48 -8.76 3.75
C CYS A 148 12.16 -7.59 4.46
N ARG A 149 11.68 -7.24 5.64
CA ARG A 149 12.31 -6.24 6.50
C ARG A 149 13.50 -6.85 7.24
N GLY A 150 14.47 -6.03 7.65
CA GLY A 150 15.58 -6.48 8.47
C GLY A 150 15.19 -7.04 9.84
N SER A 151 14.01 -6.63 10.37
CA SER A 151 13.41 -7.13 11.60
C SER A 151 12.49 -8.34 11.43
N SER A 152 12.34 -8.86 10.19
CA SER A 152 11.43 -9.97 9.89
C SER A 152 11.87 -11.25 10.59
N GLY A 153 10.98 -11.83 11.40
CA GLY A 153 11.18 -13.12 12.03
C GLY A 153 10.73 -14.29 11.14
N PRO A 154 10.87 -15.55 11.63
CA PRO A 154 10.53 -16.74 10.86
C PRO A 154 9.12 -16.76 10.25
N LYS A 155 8.13 -16.26 10.99
CA LYS A 155 6.73 -16.17 10.49
C LYS A 155 6.61 -15.29 9.26
N ALA A 156 7.26 -14.13 9.25
CA ALA A 156 7.25 -13.22 8.11
C ALA A 156 7.95 -13.83 6.89
N THR A 157 9.02 -14.60 7.08
CA THR A 157 9.69 -15.34 6.01
C THR A 157 8.78 -16.41 5.40
N VAL A 158 8.07 -17.18 6.23
CA VAL A 158 7.10 -18.18 5.76
C VAL A 158 5.96 -17.49 4.97
N SER A 159 5.45 -16.36 5.47
CA SER A 159 4.43 -15.58 4.77
C SER A 159 4.93 -15.07 3.42
N ALA A 160 6.17 -14.60 3.33
CA ALA A 160 6.81 -14.19 2.07
C ALA A 160 6.94 -15.38 1.08
N CYS A 161 7.34 -16.57 1.55
CA CYS A 161 7.40 -17.75 0.71
C CYS A 161 6.01 -18.15 0.17
N ASN A 162 4.98 -18.11 1.01
CA ASN A 162 3.61 -18.39 0.57
C ASN A 162 3.11 -17.36 -0.46
N MET A 163 3.45 -16.09 -0.28
CA MET A 163 3.17 -15.05 -1.27
C MET A 163 3.86 -15.35 -2.60
N LEU A 164 5.13 -15.72 -2.57
CA LEU A 164 5.89 -16.10 -3.78
C LEU A 164 5.26 -17.28 -4.51
N ILE A 165 4.88 -18.33 -3.78
CA ILE A 165 4.19 -19.49 -4.34
C ILE A 165 2.87 -19.06 -5.01
N ASN A 166 2.11 -18.19 -4.38
CA ASN A 166 0.85 -17.68 -4.93
C ASN A 166 1.08 -16.89 -6.23
N LEU A 167 2.11 -16.03 -6.28
CA LEU A 167 2.48 -15.29 -7.48
C LEU A 167 2.85 -16.22 -8.65
N ILE A 168 3.64 -17.27 -8.37
CA ILE A 168 4.07 -18.26 -9.37
C ILE A 168 2.86 -19.05 -9.88
N ASN A 169 2.00 -19.53 -8.98
CA ASN A 169 0.82 -20.32 -9.34
C ASN A 169 -0.18 -19.50 -10.18
N ASN A 170 -0.32 -18.22 -9.92
CA ASN A 170 -1.18 -17.33 -10.71
C ASN A 170 -0.52 -16.81 -11.99
N LYS A 171 0.72 -17.23 -12.28
CA LYS A 171 1.51 -16.75 -13.43
C LYS A 171 1.49 -15.22 -13.55
N THR A 172 1.63 -14.55 -12.41
CA THR A 172 1.61 -13.09 -12.35
C THR A 172 2.90 -12.58 -12.98
N VAL A 173 2.82 -11.97 -14.15
CA VAL A 173 3.99 -11.47 -14.90
C VAL A 173 4.11 -9.97 -14.66
N PHE A 174 5.28 -9.51 -14.23
CA PHE A 174 5.58 -8.09 -13.98
C PHE A 174 6.38 -7.44 -15.12
N GLU A 175 6.66 -8.20 -16.19
CA GLU A 175 7.29 -7.69 -17.40
C GLU A 175 6.25 -7.10 -18.37
N GLU A 176 6.66 -6.12 -19.16
CA GLU A 176 5.94 -5.60 -20.32
C GLU A 176 5.87 -6.65 -21.44
#